data_ab6988da6bab2e95ff254f2a83b8c79e
#
_entry.id   ab6988da6bab2e95ff254f2a83b8c79e
#
_cell.length_a   1.000
_cell.length_b   1.000
_cell.length_c   1.000
_cell.angle_alpha   90.00
_cell.angle_beta   90.00
_cell.angle_gamma   90.00
#
_symmetry.space_group_name_H-M   'P 1'
#
loop_
_entity.id
_entity.type
_entity.pdbx_description
1 polymer ?
#
loop_
_entity_poly.entity_id
_entity_poly.type
_entity_poly.pdbx_seq_one_letter_code
_entity_poly.pdbx_strand_id
1 'polypeptide(L)'
;QTKIEFLKGVGPKRAELLNKELGIFTFQDLLEYFPFRYVDRSKIHKVNQIYDDTVYYQLVGTVSNVKTHGEPRMTRISATFSDETGSIELVWFKGLKWIKNKFVPGKKYLLFGKANVFNNRFSFTHPDIEEYDPNDRVVGESLQGVYNTTEKLRNAGLGTKQIAKIIKTLVLQTWEMIPENLPLSLIMQDKLLPRKTAYYKIHLPLSSNDIHLATTRLKYEEHFFFQLKLLLLILHFQYM
;
A
#
# COMPACT_ATOMS: atom_id res chain seq x y z
N GLN A 1 -2.00 -16.52 19.88
CA GLN A 1 -2.05 -15.56 18.74
C GLN A 1 -3.05 -14.46 19.06
N THR A 2 -2.62 -13.18 19.00
CA THR A 2 -3.47 -12.04 19.30
C THR A 2 -4.44 -11.78 18.13
N LYS A 3 -5.73 -11.63 18.43
CA LYS A 3 -6.75 -11.35 17.41
C LYS A 3 -6.59 -9.94 16.85
N ILE A 4 -6.90 -9.78 15.55
CA ILE A 4 -6.73 -8.52 14.82
C ILE A 4 -7.61 -7.37 15.34
N GLU A 5 -8.73 -7.66 16.00
CA GLU A 5 -9.64 -6.66 16.57
C GLU A 5 -9.01 -5.79 17.65
N PHE A 6 -7.96 -6.29 18.33
CA PHE A 6 -7.23 -5.55 19.37
C PHE A 6 -6.19 -4.59 18.83
N LEU A 7 -5.94 -4.60 17.52
CA LEU A 7 -5.01 -3.66 16.92
C LEU A 7 -5.63 -2.26 16.85
N LYS A 8 -4.85 -1.27 17.29
CA LYS A 8 -5.27 0.14 17.23
C LYS A 8 -5.65 0.54 15.79
N GLY A 9 -6.87 1.02 15.63
CA GLY A 9 -7.39 1.44 14.32
C GLY A 9 -8.16 0.36 13.55
N VAL A 10 -8.29 -0.86 14.08
CA VAL A 10 -9.10 -1.94 13.51
C VAL A 10 -10.48 -2.00 14.17
N GLY A 11 -10.56 -2.47 15.41
CA GLY A 11 -11.81 -2.69 16.11
C GLY A 11 -12.70 -3.79 15.49
N PRO A 12 -13.82 -4.18 16.15
CA PRO A 12 -14.60 -5.37 15.77
C PRO A 12 -15.15 -5.34 14.34
N LYS A 13 -15.74 -4.20 13.92
CA LYS A 13 -16.35 -4.08 12.57
C LYS A 13 -15.35 -4.23 11.43
N ARG A 14 -14.15 -3.63 11.57
CA ARG A 14 -13.09 -3.75 10.57
C ARG A 14 -12.42 -5.12 10.61
N ALA A 15 -12.28 -5.71 11.80
CA ALA A 15 -11.79 -7.07 11.97
C ALA A 15 -12.67 -8.07 11.23
N GLU A 16 -14.00 -7.98 11.39
CA GLU A 16 -14.95 -8.85 10.68
C GLU A 16 -14.79 -8.75 9.14
N LEU A 17 -14.60 -7.53 8.61
CA LEU A 17 -14.38 -7.33 7.19
C LEU A 17 -13.02 -7.89 6.73
N LEU A 18 -11.95 -7.68 7.49
CA LEU A 18 -10.63 -8.24 7.19
C LEU A 18 -10.65 -9.77 7.20
N ASN A 19 -11.38 -10.37 8.16
CA ASN A 19 -11.56 -11.81 8.25
C ASN A 19 -12.28 -12.36 7.01
N LYS A 20 -13.42 -11.75 6.64
CA LYS A 20 -14.26 -12.23 5.52
C LYS A 20 -13.65 -12.02 4.15
N GLU A 21 -12.99 -10.87 3.95
CA GLU A 21 -12.53 -10.46 2.62
C GLU A 21 -11.08 -10.86 2.34
N LEU A 22 -10.23 -10.97 3.36
CA LEU A 22 -8.79 -11.24 3.21
C LEU A 22 -8.31 -12.46 4.01
N GLY A 23 -9.15 -13.09 4.83
CA GLY A 23 -8.74 -14.21 5.68
C GLY A 23 -7.78 -13.82 6.82
N ILE A 24 -7.78 -12.54 7.23
CA ILE A 24 -6.90 -12.00 8.27
C ILE A 24 -7.64 -12.02 9.61
N PHE A 25 -7.23 -12.89 10.54
CA PHE A 25 -7.84 -13.08 11.86
C PHE A 25 -6.94 -12.59 12.98
N THR A 26 -5.62 -12.70 12.81
CA THR A 26 -4.62 -12.47 13.84
C THR A 26 -3.57 -11.42 13.42
N PHE A 27 -2.77 -10.99 14.40
CA PHE A 27 -1.61 -10.13 14.14
C PHE A 27 -0.62 -10.80 13.18
N GLN A 28 -0.43 -12.13 13.30
CA GLN A 28 0.45 -12.87 12.42
C GLN A 28 -0.06 -12.85 10.98
N ASP A 29 -1.35 -13.12 10.75
CA ASP A 29 -1.92 -13.09 9.40
C ASP A 29 -1.71 -11.72 8.74
N LEU A 30 -1.84 -10.63 9.52
CA LEU A 30 -1.62 -9.29 8.99
C LEU A 30 -0.13 -8.99 8.74
N LEU A 31 0.79 -9.51 9.57
CA LEU A 31 2.23 -9.40 9.32
C LEU A 31 2.66 -10.20 8.09
N GLU A 32 2.00 -11.30 7.80
CA GLU A 32 2.24 -12.14 6.62
C GLU A 32 1.48 -11.66 5.38
N TYR A 33 0.66 -10.62 5.53
CA TYR A 33 -0.03 -9.98 4.40
C TYR A 33 0.92 -9.01 3.69
N PHE A 34 1.78 -9.53 2.83
CA PHE A 34 2.83 -8.77 2.16
C PHE A 34 2.29 -7.85 1.05
N PRO A 35 2.96 -6.70 0.80
CA PRO A 35 2.63 -5.85 -0.33
C PRO A 35 2.95 -6.55 -1.65
N PHE A 36 2.06 -6.43 -2.64
CA PHE A 36 2.29 -7.02 -3.98
C PHE A 36 3.16 -6.14 -4.87
N ARG A 37 3.32 -4.87 -4.53
CA ARG A 37 4.22 -3.90 -5.16
C ARG A 37 4.57 -2.76 -4.22
N TYR A 38 5.55 -1.97 -4.61
CA TYR A 38 5.94 -0.76 -3.90
C TYR A 38 5.82 0.45 -4.81
N VAL A 39 5.54 1.59 -4.20
CA VAL A 39 5.44 2.87 -4.88
C VAL A 39 6.41 3.83 -4.23
N ASP A 40 7.27 4.41 -5.05
CA ASP A 40 8.15 5.49 -4.59
C ASP A 40 7.35 6.78 -4.44
N ARG A 41 7.21 7.25 -3.21
CA ARG A 41 6.55 8.51 -2.87
C ARG A 41 7.55 9.61 -2.51
N SER A 42 8.84 9.40 -2.73
CA SER A 42 9.86 10.42 -2.47
C SER A 42 9.87 11.53 -3.52
N LYS A 43 9.49 11.19 -4.75
CA LYS A 43 9.53 12.11 -5.88
C LYS A 43 8.20 12.83 -6.06
N ILE A 44 8.19 14.14 -5.92
CA ILE A 44 7.10 14.99 -6.39
C ILE A 44 7.42 15.40 -7.82
N HIS A 45 6.55 15.03 -8.73
CA HIS A 45 6.62 15.43 -10.13
C HIS A 45 5.84 16.73 -10.34
N LYS A 46 6.11 17.38 -11.44
CA LYS A 46 5.32 18.52 -11.94
C LYS A 46 4.38 18.08 -13.05
N VAL A 47 3.32 18.85 -13.28
CA VAL A 47 2.33 18.51 -14.32
C VAL A 47 2.98 18.39 -15.69
N ASN A 48 3.95 19.24 -16.02
CA ASN A 48 4.68 19.19 -17.29
C ASN A 48 5.64 18.00 -17.43
N GLN A 49 5.84 17.21 -16.38
CA GLN A 49 6.68 16.01 -16.39
C GLN A 49 5.86 14.72 -16.61
N ILE A 50 4.57 14.83 -16.91
CA ILE A 50 3.71 13.70 -17.20
C ILE A 50 3.83 13.39 -18.69
N TYR A 51 4.48 12.28 -19.02
CA TYR A 51 4.72 11.85 -20.41
C TYR A 51 4.41 10.37 -20.65
N ASP A 52 4.12 9.60 -19.61
CA ASP A 52 3.94 8.15 -19.69
C ASP A 52 2.71 7.73 -18.88
N ASP A 53 1.85 6.92 -19.47
CA ASP A 53 0.65 6.38 -18.84
C ASP A 53 0.88 5.04 -18.12
N THR A 54 2.10 4.53 -18.09
CA THR A 54 2.45 3.32 -17.37
C THR A 54 2.96 3.59 -15.95
N VAL A 55 3.40 4.82 -15.68
CA VAL A 55 4.04 5.25 -14.43
C VAL A 55 3.03 5.87 -13.46
N TYR A 56 3.30 5.73 -12.17
CA TYR A 56 2.58 6.45 -11.12
C TYR A 56 3.28 7.77 -10.83
N TYR A 57 2.48 8.82 -10.76
CA TYR A 57 2.94 10.17 -10.45
C TYR A 57 2.44 10.62 -9.09
N GLN A 58 3.29 11.36 -8.38
CA GLN A 58 2.91 12.12 -7.20
C GLN A 58 3.09 13.59 -7.50
N LEU A 59 2.03 14.37 -7.33
CA LEU A 59 1.97 15.80 -7.68
C LEU A 59 1.48 16.60 -6.48
N VAL A 60 1.96 17.84 -6.34
CA VAL A 60 1.44 18.78 -5.36
C VAL A 60 0.92 20.01 -6.10
N GLY A 61 -0.35 20.34 -5.88
CA GLY A 61 -1.01 21.45 -6.56
C GLY A 61 -2.35 21.81 -5.95
N THR A 62 -3.10 22.65 -6.62
CA THR A 62 -4.44 23.09 -6.23
C THR A 62 -5.50 22.42 -7.10
N VAL A 63 -6.71 22.25 -6.53
CA VAL A 63 -7.87 21.73 -7.28
C VAL A 63 -8.90 22.85 -7.47
N SER A 64 -9.35 22.99 -8.71
CA SER A 64 -10.35 23.98 -9.12
C SER A 64 -11.35 23.39 -10.10
N ASN A 65 -12.34 24.17 -10.51
CA ASN A 65 -13.30 23.83 -11.55
C ASN A 65 -14.01 22.48 -11.35
N VAL A 66 -14.42 22.18 -10.13
CA VAL A 66 -15.14 20.93 -9.82
C VAL A 66 -16.52 21.00 -10.47
N LYS A 67 -16.76 20.15 -11.47
CA LYS A 67 -18.01 20.09 -12.26
C LYS A 67 -18.60 18.71 -12.24
N THR A 68 -19.91 18.64 -12.16
CA THR A 68 -20.67 17.40 -12.31
C THR A 68 -21.22 17.33 -13.75
N HIS A 69 -20.99 16.21 -14.41
CA HIS A 69 -21.44 15.97 -15.77
C HIS A 69 -22.29 14.70 -15.83
N GLY A 70 -23.24 14.69 -16.77
CA GLY A 70 -24.07 13.52 -17.10
C GLY A 70 -25.41 13.50 -16.40
N GLU A 71 -26.26 12.56 -16.83
CA GLU A 71 -27.58 12.29 -16.26
C GLU A 71 -27.50 11.44 -14.98
N PRO A 72 -28.59 11.33 -14.16
CA PRO A 72 -28.55 10.69 -12.84
C PRO A 72 -27.96 9.25 -12.82
N ARG A 73 -28.00 8.51 -13.92
CA ARG A 73 -27.47 7.14 -14.02
C ARG A 73 -26.05 7.05 -14.54
N MET A 74 -25.50 8.12 -15.15
CA MET A 74 -24.15 8.17 -15.73
C MET A 74 -23.40 9.43 -15.30
N THR A 75 -23.51 9.79 -14.04
CA THR A 75 -22.87 11.00 -13.49
C THR A 75 -21.38 10.78 -13.25
N ARG A 76 -20.56 11.75 -13.69
CA ARG A 76 -19.15 11.85 -13.36
C ARG A 76 -18.81 13.23 -12.77
N ILE A 77 -17.78 13.29 -11.96
CA ILE A 77 -17.20 14.58 -11.54
C ILE A 77 -15.88 14.74 -12.26
N SER A 78 -15.66 15.91 -12.85
CA SER A 78 -14.34 16.35 -13.29
C SER A 78 -13.87 17.53 -12.43
N ALA A 79 -12.54 17.67 -12.29
CA ALA A 79 -11.91 18.81 -11.68
C ALA A 79 -10.58 19.10 -12.40
N THR A 80 -10.08 20.31 -12.24
CA THR A 80 -8.77 20.72 -12.76
C THR A 80 -7.77 20.73 -11.62
N PHE A 81 -6.71 19.94 -11.76
CA PHE A 81 -5.54 20.00 -10.87
C PHE A 81 -4.46 20.85 -11.53
N SER A 82 -3.88 21.80 -10.80
CA SER A 82 -2.89 22.73 -11.35
C SER A 82 -1.74 22.93 -10.40
N ASP A 83 -0.54 22.99 -10.97
CA ASP A 83 0.67 23.49 -10.32
C ASP A 83 1.23 24.69 -11.11
N GLU A 84 2.44 25.16 -10.79
CA GLU A 84 3.10 26.26 -11.48
C GLU A 84 3.52 25.93 -12.91
N THR A 85 3.48 24.67 -13.34
CA THR A 85 3.95 24.21 -14.66
C THR A 85 2.82 23.89 -15.63
N GLY A 86 1.60 23.69 -15.13
CA GLY A 86 0.47 23.37 -15.98
C GLY A 86 -0.77 22.90 -15.22
N SER A 87 -1.70 22.34 -15.98
CA SER A 87 -2.95 21.78 -15.45
C SER A 87 -3.31 20.46 -16.09
N ILE A 88 -4.00 19.61 -15.32
CA ILE A 88 -4.44 18.28 -15.76
C ILE A 88 -5.83 17.99 -15.22
N GLU A 89 -6.62 17.24 -16.00
CA GLU A 89 -7.99 16.86 -15.62
C GLU A 89 -7.97 15.67 -14.66
N LEU A 90 -8.80 15.74 -13.62
CA LEU A 90 -9.14 14.67 -12.72
C LEU A 90 -10.57 14.22 -12.97
N VAL A 91 -10.83 12.91 -13.00
CA VAL A 91 -12.15 12.35 -13.28
C VAL A 91 -12.54 11.29 -12.26
N TRP A 92 -13.77 11.35 -11.75
CA TRP A 92 -14.36 10.34 -10.88
C TRP A 92 -15.72 9.90 -11.37
N PHE A 93 -15.93 8.59 -11.38
CA PHE A 93 -17.21 7.96 -11.75
C PHE A 93 -17.93 7.36 -10.53
N LYS A 94 -17.21 7.22 -9.37
CA LYS A 94 -17.72 6.66 -8.12
C LYS A 94 -17.36 7.58 -6.95
N GLY A 95 -18.13 7.48 -5.86
CA GLY A 95 -17.86 8.27 -4.65
C GLY A 95 -18.14 9.77 -4.77
N LEU A 96 -19.01 10.16 -5.70
CA LEU A 96 -19.22 11.55 -6.14
C LEU A 96 -19.65 12.50 -5.01
N LYS A 97 -20.46 12.01 -4.07
CA LYS A 97 -20.89 12.82 -2.90
C LYS A 97 -19.71 13.31 -2.05
N TRP A 98 -18.67 12.48 -1.90
CA TRP A 98 -17.47 12.82 -1.14
C TRP A 98 -16.56 13.78 -1.89
N ILE A 99 -16.42 13.59 -3.20
CA ILE A 99 -15.54 14.40 -4.04
C ILE A 99 -16.06 15.83 -4.17
N LYS A 100 -17.36 16.02 -4.32
CA LYS A 100 -17.99 17.34 -4.54
C LYS A 100 -17.64 18.36 -3.45
N ASN A 101 -17.52 17.92 -2.20
CA ASN A 101 -17.29 18.79 -1.04
C ASN A 101 -15.87 18.66 -0.46
N LYS A 102 -14.98 17.94 -1.14
CA LYS A 102 -13.65 17.64 -0.60
C LYS A 102 -12.67 18.78 -0.75
N PHE A 103 -12.82 19.58 -1.81
CA PHE A 103 -11.81 20.56 -2.20
C PHE A 103 -12.14 21.95 -1.70
N VAL A 104 -11.18 22.55 -1.01
CA VAL A 104 -11.26 23.92 -0.49
C VAL A 104 -10.40 24.82 -1.39
N PRO A 105 -10.93 25.92 -1.92
CA PRO A 105 -10.17 26.86 -2.74
C PRO A 105 -8.90 27.33 -2.03
N GLY A 106 -7.79 27.37 -2.77
CA GLY A 106 -6.50 27.86 -2.27
C GLY A 106 -5.69 26.83 -1.46
N LYS A 107 -6.27 25.72 -1.02
CA LYS A 107 -5.52 24.66 -0.36
C LYS A 107 -4.71 23.84 -1.37
N LYS A 108 -3.52 23.40 -0.96
CA LYS A 108 -2.70 22.45 -1.73
C LYS A 108 -3.10 21.02 -1.41
N TYR A 109 -3.08 20.21 -2.42
CA TYR A 109 -3.40 18.77 -2.36
C TYR A 109 -2.23 17.95 -2.90
N LEU A 110 -1.99 16.82 -2.26
CA LEU A 110 -1.11 15.77 -2.74
C LEU A 110 -1.96 14.80 -3.56
N LEU A 111 -1.67 14.70 -4.84
CA LEU A 111 -2.28 13.76 -5.77
C LEU A 111 -1.34 12.60 -6.00
N PHE A 112 -1.85 11.39 -5.97
CA PHE A 112 -1.12 10.20 -6.36
C PHE A 112 -2.00 9.33 -7.27
N GLY A 113 -1.44 8.93 -8.41
CA GLY A 113 -2.16 8.09 -9.35
C GLY A 113 -1.35 7.74 -10.59
N LYS A 114 -1.96 6.91 -11.42
CA LYS A 114 -1.49 6.57 -12.74
C LYS A 114 -2.18 7.50 -13.75
N ALA A 115 -1.42 8.13 -14.63
CA ALA A 115 -1.99 8.94 -15.70
C ALA A 115 -2.69 8.03 -16.73
N ASN A 116 -3.76 8.52 -17.33
CA ASN A 116 -4.46 7.88 -18.43
C ASN A 116 -4.42 8.80 -19.62
N VAL A 117 -4.27 8.25 -20.82
CA VAL A 117 -4.36 9.00 -22.08
C VAL A 117 -5.71 8.80 -22.72
N PHE A 118 -6.42 9.89 -22.96
CA PHE A 118 -7.67 9.90 -23.72
C PHE A 118 -7.65 11.10 -24.69
N ASN A 119 -7.93 10.84 -25.98
CA ASN A 119 -7.88 11.86 -27.03
C ASN A 119 -6.58 12.70 -27.01
N ASN A 120 -5.45 12.03 -26.88
CA ASN A 120 -4.11 12.64 -26.83
C ASN A 120 -3.89 13.62 -25.65
N ARG A 121 -4.68 13.49 -24.59
CA ARG A 121 -4.54 14.29 -23.35
C ARG A 121 -4.38 13.38 -22.16
N PHE A 122 -3.47 13.75 -21.28
CA PHE A 122 -3.34 13.08 -20.00
C PHE A 122 -4.43 13.51 -19.03
N SER A 123 -4.92 12.56 -18.24
CA SER A 123 -5.86 12.78 -17.15
C SER A 123 -5.62 11.76 -16.04
N PHE A 124 -6.16 11.98 -14.84
CA PHE A 124 -6.18 11.01 -13.77
C PHE A 124 -7.58 10.53 -13.49
N THR A 125 -7.80 9.22 -13.57
CA THR A 125 -9.07 8.59 -13.23
C THR A 125 -8.99 8.00 -11.81
N HIS A 126 -9.89 8.45 -10.92
CA HIS A 126 -9.92 8.02 -9.52
C HIS A 126 -8.56 8.15 -8.82
N PRO A 127 -7.84 9.27 -8.93
CA PRO A 127 -6.58 9.43 -8.22
C PRO A 127 -6.81 9.43 -6.70
N ASP A 128 -5.81 8.94 -5.96
CA ASP A 128 -5.71 9.20 -4.53
C ASP A 128 -5.36 10.69 -4.35
N ILE A 129 -6.18 11.42 -3.59
CA ILE A 129 -5.95 12.83 -3.35
C ILE A 129 -6.23 13.18 -1.89
N GLU A 130 -5.32 13.89 -1.26
CA GLU A 130 -5.41 14.32 0.14
C GLU A 130 -4.89 15.74 0.30
N GLU A 131 -5.25 16.39 1.39
CA GLU A 131 -4.71 17.70 1.73
C GLU A 131 -3.20 17.57 1.94
N TYR A 132 -2.43 18.49 1.34
CA TYR A 132 -0.98 18.48 1.44
C TYR A 132 -0.53 19.19 2.70
N ASP A 133 0.10 18.46 3.61
CA ASP A 133 0.81 19.01 4.76
C ASP A 133 2.33 18.87 4.53
N PRO A 134 3.08 19.97 4.43
CA PRO A 134 4.54 19.92 4.30
C PRO A 134 5.24 19.22 5.47
N ASN A 135 4.62 19.23 6.67
CA ASN A 135 5.17 18.66 7.90
C ASN A 135 4.86 17.16 8.05
N ASP A 136 3.89 16.63 7.30
CA ASP A 136 3.50 15.21 7.35
C ASP A 136 4.46 14.31 6.53
N ARG A 137 5.55 14.88 6.04
CA ARG A 137 6.64 14.12 5.41
C ARG A 137 7.50 13.49 6.50
N VAL A 138 7.30 12.21 6.73
CA VAL A 138 8.30 11.41 7.42
C VAL A 138 9.51 11.31 6.49
N VAL A 139 10.53 12.07 6.79
CA VAL A 139 11.83 12.03 6.09
C VAL A 139 12.32 10.58 6.13
N GLY A 140 12.45 9.95 4.95
CA GLY A 140 12.94 8.57 4.81
C GLY A 140 11.93 7.53 4.36
N GLU A 141 10.62 7.81 4.30
CA GLU A 141 9.64 6.87 3.74
C GLU A 141 9.46 7.10 2.23
N SER A 142 10.45 6.66 1.44
CA SER A 142 10.38 6.79 -0.02
C SER A 142 9.49 5.72 -0.67
N LEU A 143 9.49 4.50 -0.13
CA LEU A 143 8.79 3.37 -0.70
C LEU A 143 7.61 2.94 0.18
N GLN A 144 6.41 3.02 -0.36
CA GLN A 144 5.19 2.57 0.32
C GLN A 144 4.69 1.26 -0.29
N GLY A 145 4.48 0.25 0.54
CA GLY A 145 3.84 -1.00 0.15
C GLY A 145 2.38 -0.79 -0.30
N VAL A 146 2.02 -1.40 -1.42
CA VAL A 146 0.65 -1.44 -1.95
C VAL A 146 0.06 -2.82 -1.66
N TYR A 147 -1.06 -2.84 -0.96
CA TYR A 147 -1.72 -4.08 -0.52
C TYR A 147 -3.00 -4.33 -1.31
N ASN A 148 -3.31 -5.59 -1.56
CA ASN A 148 -4.57 -5.97 -2.19
C ASN A 148 -5.76 -5.55 -1.33
N THR A 149 -6.83 -5.13 -1.96
CA THR A 149 -8.09 -4.80 -1.30
C THR A 149 -9.27 -5.19 -2.17
N THR A 150 -10.38 -5.55 -1.56
CA THR A 150 -11.64 -5.79 -2.27
C THR A 150 -12.46 -4.49 -2.40
N GLU A 151 -13.46 -4.49 -3.27
CA GLU A 151 -14.37 -3.35 -3.40
C GLU A 151 -15.12 -3.08 -2.08
N LYS A 152 -15.51 -4.12 -1.35
CA LYS A 152 -16.21 -4.00 -0.06
C LYS A 152 -15.31 -3.34 0.99
N LEU A 153 -14.04 -3.72 1.06
CA LEU A 153 -13.08 -3.08 1.96
C LEU A 153 -12.89 -1.60 1.63
N ARG A 154 -12.74 -1.26 0.34
CA ARG A 154 -12.62 0.14 -0.08
C ARG A 154 -13.85 0.97 0.31
N ASN A 155 -15.06 0.43 0.09
CA ASN A 155 -16.31 1.10 0.46
C ASN A 155 -16.46 1.29 1.98
N ALA A 156 -15.85 0.42 2.79
CA ALA A 156 -15.78 0.52 4.24
C ALA A 156 -14.60 1.40 4.75
N GLY A 157 -13.88 2.08 3.85
CA GLY A 157 -12.75 2.92 4.20
C GLY A 157 -11.45 2.15 4.51
N LEU A 158 -11.36 0.87 4.12
CA LEU A 158 -10.18 0.01 4.24
C LEU A 158 -9.48 -0.16 2.88
N GLY A 159 -9.21 0.95 2.21
CA GLY A 159 -8.37 0.96 1.00
C GLY A 159 -6.90 0.69 1.31
N THR A 160 -6.09 0.49 0.27
CA THR A 160 -4.65 0.20 0.36
C THR A 160 -3.90 1.09 1.36
N LYS A 161 -4.16 2.40 1.35
CA LYS A 161 -3.52 3.36 2.26
C LYS A 161 -3.86 3.07 3.73
N GLN A 162 -5.13 2.77 4.01
CA GLN A 162 -5.56 2.47 5.37
C GLN A 162 -5.00 1.13 5.85
N ILE A 163 -4.94 0.12 4.97
CA ILE A 163 -4.29 -1.16 5.28
C ILE A 163 -2.81 -0.95 5.56
N ALA A 164 -2.09 -0.19 4.72
CA ALA A 164 -0.69 0.15 4.96
C ALA A 164 -0.47 0.83 6.32
N LYS A 165 -1.36 1.77 6.70
CA LYS A 165 -1.30 2.44 8.01
C LYS A 165 -1.50 1.47 9.18
N ILE A 166 -2.45 0.56 9.06
CA ILE A 166 -2.72 -0.47 10.08
C ILE A 166 -1.52 -1.41 10.21
N ILE A 167 -0.96 -1.88 9.09
CA ILE A 167 0.24 -2.72 9.08
C ILE A 167 1.44 -1.99 9.67
N LYS A 168 1.67 -0.74 9.31
CA LYS A 168 2.74 0.08 9.91
C LYS A 168 2.60 0.13 11.44
N THR A 169 1.38 0.38 11.94
CA THR A 169 1.12 0.38 13.38
C THR A 169 1.47 -0.96 14.03
N LEU A 170 1.06 -2.07 13.40
CA LEU A 170 1.37 -3.41 13.89
C LEU A 170 2.88 -3.70 13.88
N VAL A 171 3.55 -3.44 12.76
CA VAL A 171 5.00 -3.66 12.61
C VAL A 171 5.76 -2.90 13.69
N LEU A 172 5.49 -1.60 13.87
CA LEU A 172 6.19 -0.78 14.88
C LEU A 172 5.96 -1.26 16.32
N GLN A 173 4.83 -1.92 16.60
CA GLN A 173 4.54 -2.47 17.92
C GLN A 173 5.14 -3.84 18.18
N THR A 174 5.39 -4.63 17.13
CA THR A 174 5.64 -6.07 17.29
C THR A 174 6.92 -6.58 16.65
N TRP A 175 7.62 -5.81 15.81
CA TRP A 175 8.74 -6.32 15.02
C TRP A 175 9.89 -6.86 15.87
N GLU A 176 10.19 -6.25 17.03
CA GLU A 176 11.24 -6.74 17.94
C GLU A 176 10.86 -8.06 18.61
N MET A 177 9.58 -8.36 18.71
CA MET A 177 9.05 -9.56 19.35
C MET A 177 8.96 -10.76 18.37
N ILE A 178 9.26 -10.57 17.09
CA ILE A 178 9.22 -11.64 16.07
C ILE A 178 10.42 -12.57 16.33
N PRO A 179 10.17 -13.85 16.71
CA PRO A 179 11.26 -14.78 17.01
C PRO A 179 11.96 -15.24 15.74
N GLU A 180 13.25 -15.50 15.84
CA GLU A 180 14.00 -16.17 14.78
C GLU A 180 13.62 -17.64 14.69
N ASN A 181 13.52 -18.18 13.49
CA ASN A 181 13.11 -19.56 13.24
C ASN A 181 14.10 -20.36 12.37
N LEU A 182 15.14 -19.71 11.86
CA LEU A 182 16.24 -20.39 11.17
C LEU A 182 17.47 -20.53 12.11
N PRO A 183 18.26 -21.61 11.97
CA PRO A 183 19.53 -21.73 12.64
C PRO A 183 20.45 -20.54 12.31
N LEU A 184 21.14 -20.03 13.34
CA LEU A 184 22.07 -18.90 13.18
C LEU A 184 23.18 -19.20 12.17
N SER A 185 23.64 -20.45 12.11
CA SER A 185 24.63 -20.91 11.12
C SER A 185 24.20 -20.67 9.68
N LEU A 186 22.93 -20.96 9.35
CA LEU A 186 22.39 -20.71 8.00
C LEU A 186 22.27 -19.21 7.71
N ILE A 187 21.81 -18.44 8.68
CA ILE A 187 21.69 -16.98 8.54
C ILE A 187 23.06 -16.36 8.22
N MET A 188 24.10 -16.80 8.91
CA MET A 188 25.47 -16.30 8.70
C MET A 188 26.08 -16.78 7.40
N GLN A 189 25.92 -18.08 7.06
CA GLN A 189 26.44 -18.68 5.85
C GLN A 189 25.88 -18.02 4.59
N ASP A 190 24.55 -17.83 4.55
CA ASP A 190 23.84 -17.32 3.37
C ASP A 190 23.62 -15.80 3.45
N LYS A 191 24.22 -15.13 4.43
CA LYS A 191 24.13 -13.67 4.65
C LYS A 191 22.70 -13.14 4.67
N LEU A 192 21.81 -13.88 5.30
CA LEU A 192 20.40 -13.54 5.39
C LEU A 192 20.13 -12.46 6.44
N LEU A 193 19.07 -11.68 6.26
CA LEU A 193 18.60 -10.81 7.31
C LEU A 193 18.01 -11.61 8.49
N PRO A 194 18.13 -11.12 9.74
CA PRO A 194 17.31 -11.63 10.84
C PRO A 194 15.81 -11.55 10.49
N ARG A 195 15.01 -12.53 10.93
CA ARG A 195 13.58 -12.61 10.60
C ARG A 195 12.84 -11.32 10.95
N LYS A 196 13.00 -10.78 12.14
CA LYS A 196 12.39 -9.52 12.57
C LYS A 196 12.71 -8.34 11.64
N THR A 197 13.96 -8.26 11.19
CA THR A 197 14.42 -7.21 10.27
C THR A 197 13.81 -7.38 8.89
N ALA A 198 13.64 -8.62 8.41
CA ALA A 198 12.98 -8.89 7.14
C ALA A 198 11.50 -8.46 7.16
N TYR A 199 10.76 -8.79 8.23
CA TYR A 199 9.37 -8.32 8.38
C TYR A 199 9.27 -6.80 8.48
N TYR A 200 10.19 -6.15 9.17
CA TYR A 200 10.24 -4.69 9.20
C TYR A 200 10.45 -4.11 7.80
N LYS A 201 11.50 -4.57 7.10
CA LYS A 201 11.91 -4.02 5.81
C LYS A 201 10.96 -4.35 4.67
N ILE A 202 10.24 -5.47 4.70
CA ILE A 202 9.24 -5.79 3.67
C ILE A 202 8.02 -4.87 3.75
N HIS A 203 7.66 -4.38 4.92
CA HIS A 203 6.52 -3.48 5.10
C HIS A 203 6.90 -2.00 5.07
N LEU A 204 8.10 -1.67 5.57
CA LEU A 204 8.60 -0.30 5.74
C LEU A 204 10.01 -0.17 5.14
N PRO A 205 10.17 -0.41 3.83
CA PRO A 205 11.48 -0.32 3.19
C PRO A 205 11.92 1.13 3.02
N LEU A 206 13.22 1.38 3.19
CA LEU A 206 13.84 2.66 2.89
C LEU A 206 14.44 2.69 1.47
N SER A 207 14.69 1.51 0.89
CA SER A 207 15.30 1.36 -0.43
C SER A 207 14.82 0.10 -1.15
N SER A 208 15.02 0.04 -2.47
CA SER A 208 14.78 -1.18 -3.26
C SER A 208 15.65 -2.35 -2.78
N ASN A 209 16.86 -2.06 -2.24
CA ASN A 209 17.71 -3.09 -1.67
C ASN A 209 17.10 -3.70 -0.41
N ASP A 210 16.43 -2.92 0.44
CA ASP A 210 15.70 -3.43 1.60
C ASP A 210 14.63 -4.44 1.20
N ILE A 211 13.89 -4.13 0.14
CA ILE A 211 12.85 -5.03 -0.42
C ILE A 211 13.49 -6.32 -0.89
N HIS A 212 14.59 -6.22 -1.64
CA HIS A 212 15.30 -7.39 -2.16
C HIS A 212 15.79 -8.31 -1.03
N LEU A 213 16.51 -7.77 -0.07
CA LEU A 213 17.04 -8.54 1.06
C LEU A 213 15.93 -9.17 1.92
N ALA A 214 14.86 -8.42 2.21
CA ALA A 214 13.73 -8.92 2.96
C ALA A 214 13.00 -10.04 2.20
N THR A 215 12.76 -9.85 0.90
CA THR A 215 12.15 -10.87 0.04
C THR A 215 13.00 -12.14 -0.04
N THR A 216 14.31 -12.00 -0.19
CA THR A 216 15.24 -13.12 -0.20
C THR A 216 15.15 -13.93 1.09
N ARG A 217 15.17 -13.24 2.25
CA ARG A 217 15.05 -13.90 3.56
C ARG A 217 13.73 -14.65 3.74
N LEU A 218 12.61 -14.03 3.37
CA LEU A 218 11.29 -14.62 3.55
C LEU A 218 11.06 -15.82 2.59
N LYS A 219 11.50 -15.71 1.34
CA LYS A 219 11.47 -16.83 0.39
C LYS A 219 12.36 -17.99 0.82
N TYR A 220 13.57 -17.70 1.32
CA TYR A 220 14.47 -18.72 1.87
C TYR A 220 13.79 -19.49 3.00
N GLU A 221 13.16 -18.78 3.94
CA GLU A 221 12.42 -19.38 5.05
C GLU A 221 11.31 -20.32 4.56
N GLU A 222 10.49 -19.85 3.61
CA GLU A 222 9.40 -20.62 3.02
C GLU A 222 9.92 -21.91 2.37
N HIS A 223 10.96 -21.81 1.54
CA HIS A 223 11.56 -22.97 0.87
C HIS A 223 12.22 -23.92 1.85
N PHE A 224 12.92 -23.40 2.86
CA PHE A 224 13.56 -24.23 3.89
C PHE A 224 12.54 -25.09 4.63
N PHE A 225 11.46 -24.51 5.14
CA PHE A 225 10.43 -25.26 5.84
C PHE A 225 9.63 -26.17 4.92
N PHE A 226 9.43 -25.80 3.67
CA PHE A 226 8.82 -26.68 2.67
C PHE A 226 9.68 -27.92 2.43
N GLN A 227 10.98 -27.77 2.20
CA GLN A 227 11.90 -28.90 2.01
C GLN A 227 11.97 -29.77 3.26
N LEU A 228 12.04 -29.17 4.44
CA LEU A 228 12.04 -29.91 5.70
C LEU A 228 10.79 -30.76 5.88
N LYS A 229 9.62 -30.24 5.54
CA LYS A 229 8.36 -31.02 5.55
C LYS A 229 8.40 -32.18 4.57
N LEU A 230 8.91 -31.99 3.36
CA LEU A 230 9.06 -33.06 2.38
C LEU A 230 10.00 -34.17 2.88
N LEU A 231 11.14 -33.80 3.46
CA LEU A 231 12.09 -34.77 4.03
C LEU A 231 11.45 -35.57 5.18
N LEU A 232 10.72 -34.92 6.06
CA LEU A 232 10.01 -35.60 7.15
C LEU A 232 8.95 -36.58 6.64
N LEU A 233 8.23 -36.21 5.58
CA LEU A 233 7.26 -37.14 4.95
C LEU A 233 7.96 -38.35 4.32
N ILE A 234 9.05 -38.16 3.59
CA ILE A 234 9.84 -39.23 2.98
C ILE A 234 10.35 -40.19 4.06
N LEU A 235 10.94 -39.65 5.13
CA LEU A 235 11.42 -40.48 6.25
C LEU A 235 10.28 -41.29 6.91
N HIS A 236 9.11 -40.62 7.10
CA HIS A 236 7.96 -41.32 7.68
C HIS A 236 7.53 -42.52 6.84
N PHE A 237 7.51 -42.40 5.50
CA PHE A 237 7.17 -43.51 4.60
C PHE A 237 8.24 -44.60 4.47
N GLN A 238 9.50 -44.30 4.79
CA GLN A 238 10.58 -45.30 4.76
C GLN A 238 10.60 -46.21 6.01
N TYR A 239 9.97 -45.77 7.10
CA TYR A 239 9.95 -46.51 8.36
C TYR A 239 8.58 -47.12 8.72
N MET A 240 7.61 -47.08 7.80
CA MET A 240 6.37 -47.87 7.86
C MET A 240 6.42 -49.11 6.98
#